data_e05bf12e58a2d4a5b5c6f466c3d952da
#
_entry.id   e05bf12e58a2d4a5b5c6f466c3d952da
#
_cell.length_a   1.000
_cell.length_b   1.000
_cell.length_c   1.000
_cell.angle_alpha   90.00
_cell.angle_beta   90.00
_cell.angle_gamma   90.00
#
_symmetry.space_group_name_H-M   'P 1'
#
loop_
_entity.id
_entity.type
_entity.pdbx_description
1 polymer ?
#
loop_
_entity_poly.entity_id
_entity_poly.type
_entity_poly.pdbx_seq_one_letter_code
_entity_poly.pdbx_strand_id
1 'polypeptide(L)'
;MIESILNHKKLLIVDDEADILATIEQEICEACPSCQFDKATDYEVAADFLKSKEYDLVILDIMGVRGFDLLEIAVTREFKVAMLTAHALSPEALKKSHDMGAMAYLPKDKLGELVPFFEDVLRNDHKSGWKRLLEKLEDFFNEEWGPDWWHKTWY
;
A
#
# COMPACT_ATOMS: atom_id res chain seq x y z
N MET A 1 -10.10 -22.72 11.91
CA MET A 1 -9.38 -21.90 10.93
C MET A 1 -9.71 -20.42 11.19
N ILE A 2 -8.69 -19.57 11.27
CA ILE A 2 -8.89 -18.14 11.51
C ILE A 2 -9.14 -17.45 10.16
N GLU A 3 -10.26 -16.78 10.02
CA GLU A 3 -10.55 -16.03 8.81
C GLU A 3 -9.68 -14.77 8.73
N SER A 4 -9.27 -14.39 7.52
CA SER A 4 -8.54 -13.14 7.29
C SER A 4 -9.44 -11.95 7.59
N ILE A 5 -8.86 -10.88 8.18
CA ILE A 5 -9.55 -9.61 8.35
C ILE A 5 -9.95 -8.99 7.00
N LEU A 6 -9.30 -9.43 5.90
CA LEU A 6 -9.66 -9.00 4.55
C LEU A 6 -11.01 -9.55 4.08
N ASN A 7 -11.55 -10.53 4.80
CA ASN A 7 -12.79 -11.20 4.43
C ASN A 7 -13.93 -10.18 4.25
N HIS A 8 -14.62 -10.23 3.11
CA HIS A 8 -15.69 -9.29 2.73
C HIS A 8 -15.28 -7.83 2.57
N LYS A 9 -13.98 -7.53 2.59
CA LYS A 9 -13.50 -6.16 2.38
C LYS A 9 -13.50 -5.80 0.90
N LYS A 10 -13.62 -4.51 0.64
CA LYS A 10 -13.56 -3.97 -0.71
C LYS A 10 -12.25 -3.21 -0.91
N LEU A 11 -11.50 -3.58 -1.94
CA LEU A 11 -10.19 -3.06 -2.24
C LEU A 11 -10.17 -2.39 -3.61
N LEU A 12 -9.35 -1.33 -3.72
CA LEU A 12 -8.96 -0.77 -5.00
C LEU A 12 -7.46 -0.98 -5.17
N ILE A 13 -7.07 -1.53 -6.31
CA ILE A 13 -5.65 -1.77 -6.63
C ILE A 13 -5.31 -0.95 -7.88
N VAL A 14 -4.31 -0.08 -7.77
CA VAL A 14 -3.90 0.83 -8.84
C VAL A 14 -2.42 0.63 -9.16
N ASP A 15 -2.13 0.19 -10.38
CA ASP A 15 -0.78 0.02 -10.88
C ASP A 15 -0.84 0.00 -12.42
N ASP A 16 0.08 0.67 -13.09
CA ASP A 16 0.12 0.69 -14.55
C ASP A 16 0.65 -0.63 -15.15
N GLU A 17 1.22 -1.50 -14.32
CA GLU A 17 1.69 -2.82 -14.72
C GLU A 17 0.61 -3.87 -14.47
N ALA A 18 0.02 -4.39 -15.55
CA ALA A 18 -1.05 -5.40 -15.47
C ALA A 18 -0.60 -6.67 -14.71
N ASP A 19 0.66 -7.05 -14.85
CA ASP A 19 1.22 -8.22 -14.17
C ASP A 19 1.24 -8.05 -12.65
N ILE A 20 1.51 -6.85 -12.17
CA ILE A 20 1.48 -6.52 -10.74
C ILE A 20 0.05 -6.61 -10.20
N LEU A 21 -0.91 -6.05 -10.94
CA LEU A 21 -2.33 -6.16 -10.56
C LEU A 21 -2.77 -7.63 -10.44
N ALA A 22 -2.41 -8.44 -11.42
CA ALA A 22 -2.76 -9.86 -11.42
C ALA A 22 -2.12 -10.61 -10.24
N THR A 23 -0.86 -10.32 -9.93
CA THR A 23 -0.15 -10.95 -8.83
C THR A 23 -0.79 -10.60 -7.48
N ILE A 24 -1.10 -9.32 -7.26
CA ILE A 24 -1.72 -8.87 -6.00
C ILE A 24 -3.11 -9.49 -5.85
N GLU A 25 -3.91 -9.48 -6.92
CA GLU A 25 -5.24 -10.09 -6.90
C GLU A 25 -5.15 -11.58 -6.56
N GLN A 26 -4.23 -12.30 -7.18
CA GLN A 26 -4.03 -13.72 -6.90
C GLN A 26 -3.67 -13.97 -5.43
N GLU A 27 -2.71 -13.21 -4.88
CA GLU A 27 -2.29 -13.32 -3.49
C GLU A 27 -3.48 -13.12 -2.54
N ILE A 28 -4.27 -12.09 -2.78
CA ILE A 28 -5.41 -11.78 -1.93
C ILE A 28 -6.52 -12.80 -2.09
N CYS A 29 -6.82 -13.25 -3.31
CA CYS A 29 -7.85 -14.27 -3.56
C CYS A 29 -7.52 -15.61 -2.92
N GLU A 30 -6.25 -15.99 -2.91
CA GLU A 30 -5.80 -17.22 -2.23
C GLU A 30 -6.00 -17.13 -0.71
N ALA A 31 -5.73 -15.97 -0.13
CA ALA A 31 -5.88 -15.74 1.31
C ALA A 31 -7.33 -15.47 1.71
N CYS A 32 -8.10 -14.83 0.82
CA CYS A 32 -9.46 -14.38 1.13
C CYS A 32 -10.34 -14.33 -0.12
N PRO A 33 -11.00 -15.46 -0.47
CA PRO A 33 -11.84 -15.53 -1.67
C PRO A 33 -13.04 -14.58 -1.68
N SER A 34 -13.48 -14.08 -0.51
CA SER A 34 -14.64 -13.18 -0.40
C SER A 34 -14.33 -11.72 -0.56
N CYS A 35 -13.05 -11.33 -0.73
CA CYS A 35 -12.69 -9.96 -1.01
C CYS A 35 -13.24 -9.49 -2.36
N GLN A 36 -13.62 -8.22 -2.41
CA GLN A 36 -14.08 -7.59 -3.64
C GLN A 36 -13.01 -6.61 -4.12
N PHE A 37 -12.82 -6.54 -5.43
CA PHE A 37 -11.78 -5.71 -6.03
C PHE A 37 -12.31 -4.81 -7.12
N ASP A 38 -11.78 -3.58 -7.18
CA ASP A 38 -11.71 -2.82 -8.40
C ASP A 38 -10.23 -2.63 -8.75
N LYS A 39 -9.91 -2.57 -10.02
CA LYS A 39 -8.55 -2.40 -10.54
C LYS A 39 -8.50 -1.23 -11.50
N ALA A 40 -7.40 -0.48 -11.45
CA ALA A 40 -7.17 0.63 -12.36
C ALA A 40 -5.71 0.66 -12.80
N THR A 41 -5.46 0.96 -14.07
CA THR A 41 -4.10 1.04 -14.63
C THR A 41 -3.67 2.47 -14.92
N ASP A 42 -4.55 3.47 -14.70
CA ASP A 42 -4.21 4.86 -14.93
C ASP A 42 -4.87 5.77 -13.89
N TYR A 43 -4.39 7.00 -13.83
CA TYR A 43 -4.85 8.01 -12.89
C TYR A 43 -6.35 8.31 -13.03
N GLU A 44 -6.81 8.50 -14.26
CA GLU A 44 -8.20 8.94 -14.53
C GLU A 44 -9.21 7.95 -13.97
N VAL A 45 -9.05 6.67 -14.28
CA VAL A 45 -9.94 5.61 -13.81
C VAL A 45 -9.87 5.49 -12.28
N ALA A 46 -8.64 5.51 -11.72
CA ALA A 46 -8.44 5.41 -10.28
C ALA A 46 -9.08 6.58 -9.55
N ALA A 47 -8.90 7.81 -10.06
CA ALA A 47 -9.50 9.00 -9.44
C ALA A 47 -11.02 8.91 -9.44
N ASP A 48 -11.63 8.45 -10.55
CA ASP A 48 -13.07 8.28 -10.63
C ASP A 48 -13.57 7.26 -9.60
N PHE A 49 -12.90 6.13 -9.47
CA PHE A 49 -13.24 5.14 -8.45
C PHE A 49 -13.16 5.72 -7.04
N LEU A 50 -12.07 6.43 -6.74
CA LEU A 50 -11.88 7.02 -5.40
C LEU A 50 -12.92 8.08 -5.04
N LYS A 51 -13.44 8.78 -6.04
CA LYS A 51 -14.44 9.82 -5.82
C LYS A 51 -15.87 9.27 -5.73
N SER A 52 -16.14 8.13 -6.37
CA SER A 52 -17.51 7.61 -6.53
C SER A 52 -17.82 6.37 -5.71
N LYS A 53 -16.83 5.63 -5.23
CA LYS A 53 -17.02 4.36 -4.51
C LYS A 53 -16.40 4.39 -3.12
N GLU A 54 -16.79 3.43 -2.29
CA GLU A 54 -16.24 3.25 -0.94
C GLU A 54 -15.28 2.08 -0.93
N TYR A 55 -14.14 2.23 -0.24
CA TYR A 55 -13.12 1.18 -0.12
C TYR A 55 -12.64 1.03 1.32
N ASP A 56 -12.37 -0.20 1.71
CA ASP A 56 -11.73 -0.50 3.00
C ASP A 56 -10.22 -0.35 2.92
N LEU A 57 -9.64 -0.64 1.76
CA LEU A 57 -8.19 -0.55 1.53
C LEU A 57 -7.93 -0.13 0.08
N VAL A 58 -7.05 0.83 -0.10
CA VAL A 58 -6.60 1.30 -1.42
C VAL A 58 -5.12 1.02 -1.53
N ILE A 59 -4.70 0.35 -2.61
CA ILE A 59 -3.31 -0.01 -2.87
C ILE A 59 -2.86 0.79 -4.09
N LEU A 60 -1.88 1.68 -3.91
CA LEU A 60 -1.45 2.62 -4.94
C LEU A 60 0.03 2.46 -5.29
N ASP A 61 0.30 2.27 -6.57
CA ASP A 61 1.64 2.43 -7.11
C ASP A 61 2.05 3.91 -7.05
N ILE A 62 3.28 4.21 -6.64
CA ILE A 62 3.76 5.59 -6.55
C ILE A 62 3.99 6.18 -7.93
N MET A 63 4.71 5.46 -8.78
CA MET A 63 5.07 5.92 -10.12
C MET A 63 4.08 5.39 -11.16
N GLY A 64 3.99 6.08 -12.28
CA GLY A 64 3.18 5.62 -13.41
C GLY A 64 1.69 5.98 -13.36
N VAL A 65 1.12 6.15 -12.16
CA VAL A 65 -0.30 6.46 -11.97
C VAL A 65 -0.52 7.73 -11.13
N ARG A 66 0.53 8.52 -10.90
CA ARG A 66 0.49 9.70 -10.02
C ARG A 66 0.00 9.32 -8.62
N GLY A 67 0.69 8.34 -8.03
CA GLY A 67 0.28 7.73 -6.76
C GLY A 67 0.09 8.70 -5.61
N PHE A 68 0.92 9.75 -5.49
CA PHE A 68 0.77 10.73 -4.42
C PHE A 68 -0.48 11.62 -4.60
N ASP A 69 -0.86 11.92 -5.84
CA ASP A 69 -2.10 12.66 -6.10
C ASP A 69 -3.32 11.81 -5.75
N LEU A 70 -3.27 10.52 -6.07
CA LEU A 70 -4.34 9.58 -5.69
C LEU A 70 -4.40 9.38 -4.17
N LEU A 71 -3.25 9.35 -3.51
CA LEU A 71 -3.17 9.25 -2.05
C LEU A 71 -3.92 10.42 -1.40
N GLU A 72 -3.73 11.64 -1.90
CA GLU A 72 -4.42 12.81 -1.37
C GLU A 72 -5.95 12.65 -1.47
N ILE A 73 -6.46 12.17 -2.59
CA ILE A 73 -7.88 11.91 -2.77
C ILE A 73 -8.37 10.86 -1.76
N ALA A 74 -7.66 9.74 -1.67
CA ALA A 74 -8.05 8.62 -0.80
C ALA A 74 -8.06 9.01 0.67
N VAL A 75 -7.04 9.72 1.13
CA VAL A 75 -6.92 10.17 2.53
C VAL A 75 -8.00 11.19 2.86
N THR A 76 -8.33 12.09 1.94
CA THR A 76 -9.42 13.05 2.11
C THR A 76 -10.77 12.32 2.31
N ARG A 77 -10.94 11.16 1.68
CA ARG A 77 -12.10 10.30 1.87
C ARG A 77 -11.98 9.37 3.09
N GLU A 78 -10.89 9.48 3.85
CA GLU A 78 -10.61 8.66 5.03
C GLU A 78 -10.45 7.16 4.71
N PHE A 79 -10.03 6.84 3.50
CA PHE A 79 -9.69 5.46 3.14
C PHE A 79 -8.30 5.11 3.66
N LYS A 80 -8.10 3.87 4.07
CA LYS A 80 -6.76 3.36 4.40
C LYS A 80 -6.01 3.07 3.10
N VAL A 81 -4.75 3.50 3.03
CA VAL A 81 -3.93 3.39 1.82
C VAL A 81 -2.61 2.71 2.11
N ALA A 82 -2.24 1.75 1.27
CA ALA A 82 -0.89 1.17 1.22
C ALA A 82 -0.23 1.61 -0.08
N MET A 83 0.96 2.21 0.02
CA MET A 83 1.73 2.57 -1.17
C MET A 83 2.60 1.40 -1.61
N LEU A 84 2.71 1.18 -2.91
CA LEU A 84 3.63 0.20 -3.50
C LEU A 84 4.73 0.93 -4.25
N THR A 85 5.94 0.42 -4.18
CA THR A 85 7.08 1.04 -4.83
C THR A 85 8.02 0.02 -5.44
N ALA A 86 8.55 0.34 -6.64
CA ALA A 86 9.62 -0.44 -7.24
C ALA A 86 10.91 -0.22 -6.44
N HIS A 87 11.59 -1.29 -6.06
CA HIS A 87 12.90 -1.26 -5.39
C HIS A 87 13.01 -0.32 -4.20
N ALA A 88 11.98 -0.19 -3.40
CA ALA A 88 11.94 0.71 -2.25
C ALA A 88 11.99 2.22 -2.59
N LEU A 89 12.33 2.61 -3.79
CA LEU A 89 12.41 3.98 -4.34
C LEU A 89 13.36 4.90 -3.56
N SER A 90 12.92 5.55 -2.48
CA SER A 90 13.77 6.44 -1.70
C SER A 90 13.25 6.64 -0.28
N PRO A 91 14.14 7.00 0.68
CA PRO A 91 13.70 7.37 2.03
C PRO A 91 12.74 8.57 2.02
N GLU A 92 12.95 9.51 1.11
CA GLU A 92 12.10 10.70 0.97
C GLU A 92 10.67 10.33 0.54
N ALA A 93 10.53 9.36 -0.37
CA ALA A 93 9.23 8.84 -0.80
C ALA A 93 8.51 8.12 0.34
N LEU A 94 9.24 7.36 1.14
CA LEU A 94 8.70 6.69 2.33
C LEU A 94 8.18 7.74 3.32
N LYS A 95 8.98 8.75 3.62
CA LYS A 95 8.58 9.81 4.54
C LYS A 95 7.37 10.59 4.01
N LYS A 96 7.38 10.92 2.73
CA LYS A 96 6.25 11.61 2.10
C LYS A 96 4.96 10.79 2.22
N SER A 97 5.03 9.49 1.96
CA SER A 97 3.90 8.58 2.11
C SER A 97 3.35 8.60 3.54
N HIS A 98 4.25 8.51 4.52
CA HIS A 98 3.91 8.57 5.94
C HIS A 98 3.24 9.90 6.28
N ASP A 99 3.85 11.02 5.91
CA ASP A 99 3.40 12.36 6.28
C ASP A 99 2.07 12.72 5.61
N MET A 100 1.79 12.18 4.43
CA MET A 100 0.53 12.37 3.72
C MET A 100 -0.60 11.48 4.23
N GLY A 101 -0.32 10.56 5.16
CA GLY A 101 -1.34 9.74 5.79
C GLY A 101 -1.50 8.33 5.23
N ALA A 102 -0.61 7.87 4.34
CA ALA A 102 -0.60 6.47 3.94
C ALA A 102 -0.32 5.60 5.15
N MET A 103 -0.90 4.40 5.18
CA MET A 103 -0.77 3.48 6.30
C MET A 103 0.42 2.54 6.14
N ALA A 104 0.95 2.40 4.93
CA ALA A 104 2.08 1.51 4.64
C ALA A 104 2.81 1.96 3.39
N TYR A 105 4.06 1.51 3.28
CA TYR A 105 4.94 1.72 2.14
C TYR A 105 5.64 0.39 1.88
N LEU A 106 5.26 -0.28 0.81
CA LEU A 106 5.64 -1.67 0.57
C LEU A 106 6.42 -1.80 -0.74
N PRO A 107 7.60 -2.44 -0.70
CA PRO A 107 8.36 -2.69 -1.92
C PRO A 107 7.73 -3.79 -2.75
N LYS A 108 7.70 -3.62 -4.07
CA LYS A 108 7.21 -4.64 -5.00
C LYS A 108 8.07 -5.92 -4.95
N ASP A 109 9.28 -5.83 -4.42
CA ASP A 109 10.15 -6.98 -4.18
C ASP A 109 9.53 -7.99 -3.19
N LYS A 110 8.53 -7.56 -2.41
CA LYS A 110 7.86 -8.37 -1.39
C LYS A 110 6.45 -8.80 -1.76
N LEU A 111 6.13 -8.87 -3.07
CA LEU A 111 4.77 -9.18 -3.54
C LEU A 111 4.20 -10.48 -2.94
N GLY A 112 5.01 -11.52 -2.76
CA GLY A 112 4.55 -12.78 -2.16
C GLY A 112 4.25 -12.70 -0.66
N GLU A 113 4.48 -11.56 -0.02
CA GLU A 113 4.32 -11.37 1.43
C GLU A 113 3.35 -10.23 1.75
N LEU A 114 2.57 -9.75 0.77
CA LEU A 114 1.76 -8.55 0.94
C LEU A 114 0.54 -8.73 1.85
N VAL A 115 -0.09 -9.90 1.84
CA VAL A 115 -1.32 -10.12 2.60
C VAL A 115 -1.16 -9.82 4.09
N PRO A 116 -0.12 -10.31 4.79
CA PRO A 116 0.08 -9.93 6.19
C PRO A 116 0.23 -8.43 6.41
N PHE A 117 0.88 -7.71 5.49
CA PHE A 117 0.99 -6.25 5.58
C PHE A 117 -0.37 -5.57 5.42
N PHE A 118 -1.19 -6.03 4.48
CA PHE A 118 -2.54 -5.49 4.29
C PHE A 118 -3.41 -5.74 5.52
N GLU A 119 -3.30 -6.89 6.12
CA GLU A 119 -4.01 -7.22 7.37
C GLU A 119 -3.56 -6.29 8.51
N ASP A 120 -2.27 -6.02 8.61
CA ASP A 120 -1.74 -5.07 9.60
C ASP A 120 -2.29 -3.65 9.39
N VAL A 121 -2.41 -3.20 8.12
CA VAL A 121 -2.99 -1.90 7.80
C VAL A 121 -4.41 -1.79 8.33
N LEU A 122 -5.22 -2.84 8.14
CA LEU A 122 -6.61 -2.84 8.57
C LEU A 122 -6.76 -2.92 10.09
N ARG A 123 -5.82 -3.57 10.80
CA ARG A 123 -5.89 -3.77 12.25
C ARG A 123 -5.34 -2.61 13.08
N ASN A 124 -4.45 -1.79 12.52
CA ASN A 124 -3.71 -0.80 13.28
C ASN A 124 -4.10 0.62 12.89
N ASP A 125 -3.84 1.57 13.79
CA ASP A 125 -3.86 2.99 13.47
C ASP A 125 -2.56 3.36 12.72
N HIS A 126 -2.47 4.60 12.28
CA HIS A 126 -1.32 5.10 11.52
C HIS A 126 0.00 4.91 12.26
N LYS A 127 0.05 5.32 13.52
CA LYS A 127 1.27 5.25 14.33
C LYS A 127 1.73 3.81 14.57
N SER A 128 0.81 2.96 15.03
CA SER A 128 1.11 1.55 15.32
C SER A 128 1.44 0.76 14.07
N GLY A 129 0.72 1.02 12.98
CA GLY A 129 0.96 0.37 11.68
C GLY A 129 2.34 0.66 11.15
N TRP A 130 2.79 1.91 11.18
CA TRP A 130 4.12 2.31 10.71
C TRP A 130 5.23 1.72 11.58
N LYS A 131 5.02 1.68 12.90
CA LYS A 131 5.99 1.07 13.79
C LYS A 131 6.22 -0.40 13.44
N ARG A 132 5.14 -1.16 13.25
CA ARG A 132 5.21 -2.57 12.86
C ARG A 132 5.85 -2.75 11.49
N LEU A 133 5.48 -1.90 10.53
CA LEU A 133 6.03 -1.95 9.18
C LEU A 133 7.55 -1.76 9.19
N LEU A 134 8.02 -0.72 9.87
CA LEU A 134 9.45 -0.40 9.94
C LEU A 134 10.22 -1.49 10.65
N GLU A 135 9.67 -2.10 11.69
CA GLU A 135 10.29 -3.24 12.36
C GLU A 135 10.44 -4.44 11.42
N LYS A 136 9.42 -4.73 10.62
CA LYS A 136 9.41 -5.87 9.70
C LYS A 136 10.33 -5.66 8.49
N LEU A 137 10.47 -4.43 8.01
CA LEU A 137 11.21 -4.11 6.79
C LEU A 137 12.55 -3.40 7.05
N GLU A 138 12.96 -3.27 8.30
CA GLU A 138 14.20 -2.58 8.68
C GLU A 138 15.41 -3.11 7.91
N ASP A 139 15.59 -4.41 7.88
CA ASP A 139 16.74 -5.02 7.19
C ASP A 139 16.70 -4.74 5.69
N PHE A 140 15.53 -4.82 5.09
CA PHE A 140 15.37 -4.51 3.67
C PHE A 140 15.74 -3.06 3.36
N PHE A 141 15.23 -2.11 4.13
CA PHE A 141 15.53 -0.69 3.91
C PHE A 141 17.00 -0.36 4.21
N ASN A 142 17.59 -1.00 5.21
CA ASN A 142 19.00 -0.82 5.51
C ASN A 142 19.90 -1.30 4.36
N GLU A 143 19.54 -2.41 3.72
CA GLU A 143 20.27 -2.91 2.54
C GLU A 143 20.15 -1.96 1.36
N GLU A 144 18.95 -1.40 1.13
CA GLU A 144 18.70 -0.53 -0.02
C GLU A 144 19.28 0.88 0.16
N TRP A 145 19.23 1.43 1.38
CA TRP A 145 19.54 2.84 1.63
C TRP A 145 20.69 3.07 2.60
N GLY A 146 21.27 2.01 3.15
CA GLY A 146 22.28 2.10 4.22
C GLY A 146 21.64 2.25 5.59
N PRO A 147 22.36 1.85 6.67
CA PRO A 147 21.78 1.78 8.02
C PRO A 147 21.39 3.13 8.63
N ASP A 148 21.89 4.23 8.08
CA ASP A 148 21.64 5.58 8.62
C ASP A 148 20.53 6.34 7.90
N TRP A 149 19.79 5.69 7.00
CA TRP A 149 18.82 6.36 6.15
C TRP A 149 17.76 7.13 6.94
N TRP A 150 17.31 6.59 8.03
CA TRP A 150 16.24 7.20 8.84
C TRP A 150 16.72 8.46 9.57
N HIS A 151 17.98 8.54 9.98
CA HIS A 151 18.54 9.75 10.57
C HIS A 151 18.51 10.93 9.59
N LYS A 152 18.79 10.66 8.33
CA LYS A 152 18.84 11.68 7.28
C LYS A 152 17.45 12.16 6.86
N THR A 153 16.43 11.36 7.12
CA THR A 153 15.08 11.60 6.61
C THR A 153 14.12 12.07 7.71
N TRP A 154 14.24 11.51 8.93
CA TRP A 154 13.28 11.74 10.01
C TRP A 154 13.78 12.72 11.07
N TYR A 155 15.08 13.00 11.11
CA TYR A 155 15.71 13.91 12.06
C TYR A 155 16.51 15.03 11.39
#